data_552d9f4dc067134276eb98afff5d951c
#
_entry.id   552d9f4dc067134276eb98afff5d951c
#
_cell.length_a   1.000
_cell.length_b   1.000
_cell.length_c   1.000
_cell.angle_alpha   90.00
_cell.angle_beta   90.00
_cell.angle_gamma   90.00
#
_symmetry.space_group_name_H-M   'P 1'
#
loop_
_entity.id
_entity.type
_entity.pdbx_description
1 polymer ?
#
loop_
_entity_poly.entity_id
_entity_poly.type
_entity_poly.pdbx_seq_one_letter_code
_entity_poly.pdbx_strand_id
1 'polypeptide(L)'
;MKKVITYGTYDLLHEGHLNLLHRAKELGDYLIVGVTSDSFDRGRGKLNVRNNVLERVEAVKATGYADEVIIEDYLGQKIDDIQRYNVDIFAIGSDWVGKFDYLNEYCKVIYLPRTEGISSTMLREQTEEVYRIGIVGSGRIARRFVPETKVVNSVKATAVFDPNKESADAFAAQFGVKAYFDKYEEFLENVDAVYVASPHLTHYDYTKQSLYAGKHVLCEIPFMLSAAQAYELYDYAEINNLVLLEASKTAFCPSFNHLVTLVK
;
A
#
# COMPACT_ATOMS: atom_id res chain seq x y z
N MET A 1 23.91 -25.18 -20.36
CA MET A 1 23.19 -24.89 -19.11
C MET A 1 22.26 -23.71 -19.39
N LYS A 2 20.98 -23.97 -19.39
CA LYS A 2 19.95 -22.97 -19.71
C LYS A 2 19.61 -22.18 -18.46
N LYS A 3 19.83 -20.85 -18.49
CA LYS A 3 19.65 -19.98 -17.35
C LYS A 3 18.31 -19.23 -17.42
N VAL A 4 17.60 -19.26 -16.30
CA VAL A 4 16.32 -18.56 -16.11
C VAL A 4 16.47 -17.50 -15.04
N ILE A 5 15.88 -16.32 -15.23
CA ILE A 5 15.79 -15.28 -14.20
C ILE A 5 14.34 -14.91 -13.94
N THR A 6 14.01 -14.67 -12.70
CA THR A 6 12.70 -14.13 -12.28
C THR A 6 12.88 -13.07 -11.19
N TYR A 7 11.92 -12.15 -11.08
CA TYR A 7 11.98 -11.07 -10.11
C TYR A 7 10.67 -10.96 -9.32
N GLY A 8 10.80 -10.58 -8.06
CA GLY A 8 9.65 -10.34 -7.21
C GLY A 8 10.03 -9.69 -5.89
N THR A 9 9.04 -9.23 -5.15
CA THR A 9 9.24 -8.77 -3.77
C THR A 9 9.37 -9.93 -2.81
N TYR A 10 8.63 -11.02 -3.04
CA TYR A 10 8.60 -12.24 -2.21
C TYR A 10 8.30 -11.98 -0.74
N ASP A 11 7.49 -10.94 -0.46
CA ASP A 11 7.05 -10.62 0.88
C ASP A 11 6.00 -11.63 1.36
N LEU A 12 6.11 -12.07 2.63
CA LEU A 12 5.24 -13.12 3.18
C LEU A 12 5.17 -14.32 2.23
N LEU A 13 6.29 -14.97 2.00
CA LEU A 13 6.42 -16.06 1.03
C LEU A 13 5.26 -17.06 1.19
N HIS A 14 4.50 -17.26 0.11
CA HIS A 14 3.29 -18.08 0.10
C HIS A 14 3.26 -19.02 -1.12
N GLU A 15 2.30 -19.93 -1.14
CA GLU A 15 2.17 -20.95 -2.19
C GLU A 15 2.20 -20.39 -3.62
N GLY A 16 1.60 -19.21 -3.86
CA GLY A 16 1.68 -18.54 -5.16
C GLY A 16 3.12 -18.18 -5.58
N HIS A 17 3.97 -17.78 -4.63
CA HIS A 17 5.39 -17.57 -4.88
C HIS A 17 6.13 -18.88 -5.11
N LEU A 18 5.84 -19.92 -4.31
CA LEU A 18 6.46 -21.25 -4.47
C LEU A 18 6.16 -21.83 -5.85
N ASN A 19 4.91 -21.75 -6.28
CA ASN A 19 4.48 -22.23 -7.60
C ASN A 19 5.14 -21.44 -8.75
N LEU A 20 5.32 -20.11 -8.59
CA LEU A 20 6.05 -19.30 -9.56
C LEU A 20 7.51 -19.75 -9.66
N LEU A 21 8.20 -19.90 -8.52
CA LEU A 21 9.60 -20.32 -8.46
C LEU A 21 9.79 -21.72 -9.03
N HIS A 22 8.92 -22.67 -8.67
CA HIS A 22 8.92 -24.03 -9.21
C HIS A 22 8.78 -24.03 -10.74
N ARG A 23 7.77 -23.38 -11.27
CA ARG A 23 7.53 -23.27 -12.73
C ARG A 23 8.67 -22.56 -13.45
N ALA A 24 9.28 -21.53 -12.83
CA ALA A 24 10.45 -20.86 -13.39
C ALA A 24 11.66 -21.81 -13.43
N LYS A 25 11.87 -22.63 -12.38
CA LYS A 25 12.93 -23.61 -12.32
C LYS A 25 12.79 -24.70 -13.40
N GLU A 26 11.58 -25.12 -13.72
CA GLU A 26 11.30 -26.11 -14.78
C GLU A 26 11.65 -25.61 -16.20
N LEU A 27 11.82 -24.31 -16.41
CA LEU A 27 12.16 -23.74 -17.72
C LEU A 27 13.65 -23.88 -18.08
N GLY A 28 14.51 -24.20 -17.12
CA GLY A 28 15.95 -24.31 -17.36
C GLY A 28 16.73 -25.05 -16.27
N ASP A 29 18.04 -25.08 -16.43
CA ASP A 29 18.95 -25.81 -15.55
C ASP A 29 19.35 -24.99 -14.30
N TYR A 30 19.35 -23.65 -14.44
CA TYR A 30 19.83 -22.71 -13.42
C TYR A 30 18.85 -21.56 -13.25
N LEU A 31 18.32 -21.37 -12.05
CA LEU A 31 17.36 -20.31 -11.72
C LEU A 31 18.01 -19.21 -10.86
N ILE A 32 18.00 -18.00 -11.37
CA ILE A 32 18.38 -16.77 -10.66
C ILE A 32 17.10 -16.09 -10.19
N VAL A 33 17.05 -15.72 -8.92
CA VAL A 33 15.88 -15.01 -8.35
C VAL A 33 16.30 -13.64 -7.87
N GLY A 34 15.78 -12.59 -8.49
CA GLY A 34 15.93 -11.20 -8.07
C GLY A 34 14.89 -10.82 -7.03
N VAL A 35 15.33 -10.48 -5.82
CA VAL A 35 14.49 -9.96 -4.73
C VAL A 35 14.62 -8.44 -4.71
N THR A 36 13.51 -7.70 -4.80
CA THR A 36 13.56 -6.23 -4.78
C THR A 36 14.01 -5.70 -3.42
N SER A 37 14.89 -4.69 -3.39
CA SER A 37 15.30 -4.05 -2.14
C SER A 37 14.18 -3.22 -1.51
N ASP A 38 14.30 -2.92 -0.22
CA ASP A 38 13.32 -2.13 0.52
C ASP A 38 13.26 -0.69 0.02
N SER A 39 14.41 -0.13 -0.40
CA SER A 39 14.50 1.21 -1.01
C SER A 39 13.84 1.26 -2.38
N PHE A 40 14.07 0.25 -3.21
CA PHE A 40 13.49 0.16 -4.54
C PHE A 40 11.98 -0.07 -4.50
N ASP A 41 11.49 -0.93 -3.60
CA ASP A 41 10.05 -1.14 -3.39
C ASP A 41 9.36 0.15 -2.94
N ARG A 42 9.94 0.90 -1.98
CA ARG A 42 9.41 2.21 -1.55
C ARG A 42 9.40 3.24 -2.68
N GLY A 43 10.48 3.30 -3.45
CA GLY A 43 10.57 4.21 -4.61
C GLY A 43 9.51 3.97 -5.68
N ARG A 44 9.02 2.72 -5.81
CA ARG A 44 7.92 2.33 -6.70
C ARG A 44 6.52 2.46 -6.06
N GLY A 45 6.44 3.00 -4.84
CA GLY A 45 5.18 3.17 -4.11
C GLY A 45 4.67 1.90 -3.42
N LYS A 46 5.50 0.85 -3.29
CA LYS A 46 5.16 -0.35 -2.55
C LYS A 46 5.56 -0.18 -1.09
N LEU A 47 4.67 0.43 -0.30
CA LEU A 47 4.94 0.83 1.08
C LEU A 47 4.61 -0.27 2.10
N ASN A 48 4.05 -1.38 1.66
CA ASN A 48 3.43 -2.40 2.49
C ASN A 48 4.22 -3.71 2.57
N VAL A 49 5.52 -3.66 2.36
CA VAL A 49 6.42 -4.82 2.53
C VAL A 49 6.71 -5.00 4.01
N ARG A 50 6.47 -6.20 4.55
CA ARG A 50 6.66 -6.51 5.97
C ARG A 50 8.07 -6.97 6.29
N ASN A 51 8.52 -7.99 5.58
CA ASN A 51 9.84 -8.56 5.78
C ASN A 51 10.88 -7.68 5.10
N ASN A 52 11.97 -7.39 5.78
CA ASN A 52 13.08 -6.69 5.15
C ASN A 52 13.72 -7.53 4.04
N VAL A 53 14.53 -6.91 3.17
CA VAL A 53 15.11 -7.58 2.02
C VAL A 53 15.92 -8.83 2.38
N LEU A 54 16.64 -8.82 3.50
CA LEU A 54 17.46 -9.98 3.93
C LEU A 54 16.59 -11.15 4.35
N GLU A 55 15.50 -10.91 5.10
CA GLU A 55 14.53 -11.95 5.47
C GLU A 55 13.87 -12.56 4.22
N ARG A 56 13.54 -11.74 3.23
CA ARG A 56 12.94 -12.20 1.97
C ARG A 56 13.92 -13.01 1.11
N VAL A 57 15.19 -12.60 1.08
CA VAL A 57 16.27 -13.34 0.43
C VAL A 57 16.45 -14.73 1.07
N GLU A 58 16.53 -14.79 2.40
CA GLU A 58 16.66 -16.06 3.12
C GLU A 58 15.42 -16.95 2.94
N ALA A 59 14.21 -16.39 2.94
CA ALA A 59 13.01 -17.16 2.66
C ALA A 59 13.01 -17.75 1.24
N VAL A 60 13.46 -17.01 0.22
CA VAL A 60 13.60 -17.52 -1.14
C VAL A 60 14.65 -18.61 -1.22
N LYS A 61 15.82 -18.44 -0.60
CA LYS A 61 16.86 -19.49 -0.54
C LYS A 61 16.36 -20.77 0.12
N ALA A 62 15.61 -20.63 1.21
CA ALA A 62 15.06 -21.76 1.96
C ALA A 62 14.08 -22.62 1.14
N THR A 63 13.52 -22.10 0.04
CA THR A 63 12.66 -22.88 -0.87
C THR A 63 13.40 -23.98 -1.61
N GLY A 64 14.72 -23.85 -1.80
CA GLY A 64 15.54 -24.74 -2.58
C GLY A 64 15.34 -24.66 -4.11
N TYR A 65 14.50 -23.76 -4.62
CA TYR A 65 14.28 -23.59 -6.06
C TYR A 65 15.33 -22.71 -6.72
N ALA A 66 15.81 -21.68 -6.02
CA ALA A 66 16.81 -20.74 -6.53
C ALA A 66 18.22 -21.32 -6.44
N ASP A 67 18.96 -21.33 -7.53
CA ASP A 67 20.39 -21.62 -7.54
C ASP A 67 21.21 -20.40 -7.14
N GLU A 68 20.70 -19.19 -7.46
CA GLU A 68 21.30 -17.91 -7.06
C GLU A 68 20.20 -16.92 -6.70
N VAL A 69 20.42 -16.10 -5.66
CA VAL A 69 19.52 -15.02 -5.26
C VAL A 69 20.30 -13.71 -5.29
N ILE A 70 19.77 -12.74 -6.04
CA ILE A 70 20.33 -11.40 -6.19
C ILE A 70 19.35 -10.35 -5.67
N ILE A 71 19.82 -9.13 -5.41
CA ILE A 71 18.98 -8.01 -4.98
C ILE A 71 18.77 -7.05 -6.15
N GLU A 72 17.51 -6.66 -6.40
CA GLU A 72 17.15 -5.62 -7.36
C GLU A 72 17.04 -4.26 -6.67
N ASP A 73 17.91 -3.32 -7.04
CA ASP A 73 18.04 -2.02 -6.38
C ASP A 73 17.66 -0.82 -7.27
N TYR A 74 17.63 -0.99 -8.59
CA TYR A 74 17.42 0.14 -9.50
C TYR A 74 16.63 -0.21 -10.76
N LEU A 75 16.03 0.83 -11.35
CA LEU A 75 15.30 0.70 -12.60
C LEU A 75 16.28 0.40 -13.76
N GLY A 76 15.99 -0.64 -14.54
CA GLY A 76 16.86 -1.09 -15.65
C GLY A 76 17.77 -2.26 -15.30
N GLN A 77 17.97 -2.58 -14.02
CA GLN A 77 18.83 -3.68 -13.57
C GLN A 77 18.53 -5.02 -14.26
N LYS A 78 17.28 -5.25 -14.64
CA LYS A 78 16.89 -6.49 -15.34
C LYS A 78 17.67 -6.70 -16.64
N ILE A 79 17.95 -5.64 -17.38
CA ILE A 79 18.74 -5.72 -18.62
C ILE A 79 20.20 -6.03 -18.27
N ASP A 80 20.76 -5.30 -17.29
CA ASP A 80 22.14 -5.50 -16.85
C ASP A 80 22.37 -6.93 -16.34
N ASP A 81 21.42 -7.47 -15.54
CA ASP A 81 21.52 -8.83 -15.02
C ASP A 81 21.34 -9.90 -16.12
N ILE A 82 20.41 -9.70 -17.07
CA ILE A 82 20.24 -10.61 -18.21
C ILE A 82 21.55 -10.72 -19.00
N GLN A 83 22.20 -9.59 -19.28
CA GLN A 83 23.47 -9.57 -19.98
C GLN A 83 24.62 -10.14 -19.15
N ARG A 84 24.74 -9.73 -17.88
CA ARG A 84 25.79 -10.17 -16.95
C ARG A 84 25.80 -11.67 -16.74
N TYR A 85 24.63 -12.27 -16.55
CA TYR A 85 24.50 -13.70 -16.29
C TYR A 85 24.31 -14.54 -17.54
N ASN A 86 24.22 -13.93 -18.73
CA ASN A 86 23.88 -14.58 -20.00
C ASN A 86 22.60 -15.42 -19.86
N VAL A 87 21.50 -14.74 -19.52
CA VAL A 87 20.19 -15.37 -19.24
C VAL A 87 19.49 -15.72 -20.55
N ASP A 88 18.98 -16.96 -20.63
CA ASP A 88 18.22 -17.44 -21.78
C ASP A 88 16.75 -17.09 -21.71
N ILE A 89 16.18 -17.09 -20.47
CA ILE A 89 14.75 -16.86 -20.22
C ILE A 89 14.53 -15.90 -19.06
N PHE A 90 13.72 -14.88 -19.29
CA PHE A 90 13.09 -14.08 -18.26
C PHE A 90 11.69 -14.63 -18.00
N ALA A 91 11.43 -15.15 -16.79
CA ALA A 91 10.14 -15.70 -16.39
C ALA A 91 9.46 -14.78 -15.35
N ILE A 92 8.17 -14.48 -15.53
CA ILE A 92 7.42 -13.64 -14.57
C ILE A 92 5.93 -14.02 -14.59
N GLY A 93 5.19 -13.65 -13.54
CA GLY A 93 3.76 -13.93 -13.45
C GLY A 93 2.92 -13.24 -14.53
N SER A 94 1.80 -13.87 -14.91
CA SER A 94 0.90 -13.39 -15.96
C SER A 94 0.24 -12.03 -15.66
N ASP A 95 0.26 -11.57 -14.41
CA ASP A 95 -0.18 -10.21 -14.03
C ASP A 95 0.61 -9.09 -14.74
N TRP A 96 1.75 -9.45 -15.30
CA TRP A 96 2.69 -8.53 -15.95
C TRP A 96 2.72 -8.67 -17.47
N VAL A 97 1.78 -9.41 -18.08
CA VAL A 97 1.72 -9.61 -19.53
C VAL A 97 1.84 -8.28 -20.29
N GLY A 98 2.76 -8.24 -21.24
CA GLY A 98 3.05 -7.07 -22.08
C GLY A 98 4.00 -6.04 -21.46
N LYS A 99 4.18 -6.01 -20.14
CA LYS A 99 5.01 -4.97 -19.49
C LYS A 99 6.52 -5.21 -19.59
N PHE A 100 6.92 -6.43 -19.89
CA PHE A 100 8.33 -6.81 -20.01
C PHE A 100 8.70 -7.29 -21.43
N ASP A 101 7.84 -7.07 -22.44
CA ASP A 101 8.08 -7.50 -23.82
C ASP A 101 9.33 -6.86 -24.42
N TYR A 102 9.75 -5.69 -23.95
CA TYR A 102 11.00 -5.04 -24.35
C TYR A 102 12.25 -5.88 -24.02
N LEU A 103 12.16 -6.83 -23.07
CA LEU A 103 13.27 -7.74 -22.74
C LEU A 103 13.47 -8.84 -23.79
N ASN A 104 12.51 -9.03 -24.74
CA ASN A 104 12.68 -9.97 -25.84
C ASN A 104 13.85 -9.61 -26.77
N GLU A 105 14.36 -8.38 -26.69
CA GLU A 105 15.62 -8.00 -27.39
C GLU A 105 16.86 -8.67 -26.79
N TYR A 106 16.79 -9.15 -25.53
CA TYR A 106 17.94 -9.67 -24.79
C TYR A 106 17.81 -11.17 -24.45
N CYS A 107 16.59 -11.66 -24.16
CA CYS A 107 16.31 -13.04 -23.83
C CYS A 107 14.85 -13.39 -24.11
N LYS A 108 14.47 -14.66 -24.05
CA LYS A 108 13.08 -15.08 -24.20
C LYS A 108 12.26 -14.68 -22.99
N VAL A 109 11.17 -13.91 -23.17
CA VAL A 109 10.22 -13.58 -22.09
C VAL A 109 9.10 -14.62 -22.01
N ILE A 110 8.83 -15.16 -20.82
CA ILE A 110 7.75 -16.12 -20.55
C ILE A 110 6.90 -15.63 -19.39
N TYR A 111 5.59 -15.50 -19.63
CA TYR A 111 4.60 -15.16 -18.60
C TYR A 111 3.98 -16.44 -18.04
N LEU A 112 4.22 -16.68 -16.76
CA LEU A 112 3.76 -17.89 -16.06
C LEU A 112 2.33 -17.68 -15.52
N PRO A 113 1.45 -18.70 -15.63
CA PRO A 113 0.08 -18.57 -15.13
C PRO A 113 0.06 -18.34 -13.63
N ARG A 114 -0.88 -17.49 -13.19
CA ARG A 114 -1.09 -17.19 -11.77
C ARG A 114 -1.70 -18.37 -11.03
N THR A 115 -1.31 -18.55 -9.77
CA THR A 115 -2.02 -19.42 -8.83
C THR A 115 -3.22 -18.67 -8.27
N GLU A 116 -4.44 -19.16 -8.53
CA GLU A 116 -5.68 -18.54 -8.06
C GLU A 116 -5.83 -18.72 -6.53
N GLY A 117 -6.50 -17.77 -5.89
CA GLY A 117 -6.93 -17.89 -4.48
C GLY A 117 -5.90 -17.49 -3.42
N ILE A 118 -4.67 -17.13 -3.77
CA ILE A 118 -3.64 -16.71 -2.79
C ILE A 118 -2.88 -15.47 -3.26
N SER A 119 -2.74 -14.49 -2.37
CA SER A 119 -1.87 -13.34 -2.57
C SER A 119 -1.31 -12.84 -1.22
N SER A 120 -0.15 -12.18 -1.25
CA SER A 120 0.41 -11.53 -0.06
C SER A 120 -0.58 -10.54 0.59
N THR A 121 -1.48 -9.94 -0.19
CA THR A 121 -2.54 -9.06 0.30
C THR A 121 -3.56 -9.82 1.14
N MET A 122 -4.04 -10.98 0.67
CA MET A 122 -4.99 -11.82 1.43
C MET A 122 -4.38 -12.35 2.73
N LEU A 123 -3.11 -12.74 2.72
CA LEU A 123 -2.42 -13.20 3.93
C LEU A 123 -2.26 -12.07 4.96
N ARG A 124 -2.00 -10.86 4.50
CA ARG A 124 -1.93 -9.68 5.37
C ARG A 124 -3.28 -9.37 6.02
N GLU A 125 -4.36 -9.43 5.25
CA GLU A 125 -5.73 -9.23 5.76
C GLU A 125 -6.14 -10.26 6.82
N GLN A 126 -5.56 -11.46 6.82
CA GLN A 126 -5.85 -12.52 7.79
C GLN A 126 -5.04 -12.41 9.10
N THR A 127 -3.95 -11.67 9.12
CA THR A 127 -2.99 -11.64 10.25
C THR A 127 -2.90 -10.29 10.95
N GLU A 128 -3.56 -9.23 10.48
CA GLU A 128 -3.51 -7.88 11.05
C GLU A 128 -4.86 -7.42 11.60
N GLU A 129 -4.81 -6.68 12.72
CA GLU A 129 -5.91 -5.78 13.07
C GLU A 129 -6.03 -4.73 11.97
N VAL A 130 -7.11 -4.79 11.21
CA VAL A 130 -7.39 -3.83 10.15
C VAL A 130 -8.17 -2.68 10.77
N TYR A 131 -7.55 -1.50 10.82
CA TYR A 131 -8.22 -0.27 11.24
C TYR A 131 -9.29 0.13 10.22
N ARG A 132 -10.53 0.22 10.68
CA ARG A 132 -11.67 0.65 9.89
C ARG A 132 -11.68 2.18 9.83
N ILE A 133 -11.45 2.75 8.65
CA ILE A 133 -11.49 4.20 8.45
C ILE A 133 -12.88 4.62 7.97
N GLY A 134 -13.50 5.51 8.72
CA GLY A 134 -14.67 6.24 8.30
C GLY A 134 -14.31 7.54 7.61
N ILE A 135 -15.04 7.88 6.55
CA ILE A 135 -14.84 9.09 5.76
C ILE A 135 -15.93 10.10 6.09
N VAL A 136 -15.57 11.32 6.47
CA VAL A 136 -16.52 12.43 6.70
C VAL A 136 -16.45 13.40 5.53
N GLY A 137 -17.54 13.48 4.79
CA GLY A 137 -17.63 14.21 3.52
C GLY A 137 -17.39 13.30 2.31
N SER A 138 -18.23 13.43 1.30
CA SER A 138 -18.22 12.61 0.07
C SER A 138 -17.63 13.35 -1.14
N GLY A 139 -16.88 14.43 -0.89
CA GLY A 139 -16.31 15.34 -1.88
C GLY A 139 -15.16 14.74 -2.70
N ARG A 140 -14.60 15.59 -3.57
CA ARG A 140 -13.50 15.21 -4.48
C ARG A 140 -12.27 14.65 -3.75
N ILE A 141 -11.90 15.20 -2.61
CA ILE A 141 -10.71 14.78 -1.85
C ILE A 141 -10.95 13.41 -1.23
N ALA A 142 -12.12 13.18 -0.63
CA ALA A 142 -12.51 11.87 -0.11
C ALA A 142 -12.47 10.77 -1.19
N ARG A 143 -12.95 11.08 -2.41
CA ARG A 143 -12.94 10.16 -3.56
C ARG A 143 -11.53 9.80 -4.03
N ARG A 144 -10.54 10.66 -3.81
CA ARG A 144 -9.12 10.38 -4.09
C ARG A 144 -8.48 9.56 -2.98
N PHE A 145 -8.86 9.77 -1.74
CA PHE A 145 -8.29 9.10 -0.58
C PHE A 145 -8.64 7.60 -0.53
N VAL A 146 -9.91 7.23 -0.80
CA VAL A 146 -10.35 5.83 -0.66
C VAL A 146 -9.54 4.84 -1.51
N PRO A 147 -9.21 5.11 -2.79
CA PRO A 147 -8.30 4.23 -3.54
C PRO A 147 -6.90 4.11 -2.93
N GLU A 148 -6.39 5.17 -2.29
CA GLU A 148 -5.07 5.18 -1.64
C GLU A 148 -5.04 4.24 -0.42
N THR A 149 -6.15 4.05 0.30
CA THR A 149 -6.22 3.10 1.43
C THR A 149 -5.99 1.64 1.00
N LYS A 150 -6.26 1.31 -0.27
CA LYS A 150 -6.08 -0.06 -0.79
C LYS A 150 -4.61 -0.45 -0.97
N VAL A 151 -3.70 0.52 -1.00
CA VAL A 151 -2.25 0.29 -1.13
C VAL A 151 -1.50 0.39 0.20
N VAL A 152 -2.22 0.66 1.28
CA VAL A 152 -1.69 0.71 2.65
C VAL A 152 -2.21 -0.51 3.41
N ASN A 153 -1.31 -1.19 4.13
CA ASN A 153 -1.72 -2.31 4.99
C ASN A 153 -2.42 -1.81 6.25
N SER A 154 -3.19 -2.72 6.84
CA SER A 154 -3.84 -2.51 8.14
C SER A 154 -4.85 -1.37 8.17
N VAL A 155 -5.28 -0.84 7.01
CA VAL A 155 -6.33 0.18 6.94
C VAL A 155 -7.34 -0.16 5.83
N LYS A 156 -8.62 0.08 6.11
CA LYS A 156 -9.71 -0.14 5.15
C LYS A 156 -10.76 0.94 5.31
N ALA A 157 -11.11 1.64 4.23
CA ALA A 157 -12.29 2.49 4.23
C ALA A 157 -13.55 1.61 4.32
N THR A 158 -14.38 1.81 5.33
CA THR A 158 -15.56 0.97 5.61
C THR A 158 -16.87 1.73 5.63
N ALA A 159 -16.83 3.04 5.91
CA ALA A 159 -18.02 3.87 6.05
C ALA A 159 -17.80 5.28 5.50
N VAL A 160 -18.86 5.92 5.08
CA VAL A 160 -18.93 7.35 4.76
C VAL A 160 -20.06 8.01 5.52
N PHE A 161 -19.81 9.20 6.05
CA PHE A 161 -20.81 10.09 6.59
C PHE A 161 -20.85 11.38 5.75
N ASP A 162 -22.03 11.73 5.28
CA ASP A 162 -22.30 13.01 4.63
C ASP A 162 -23.73 13.43 4.96
N PRO A 163 -23.99 14.66 5.48
CA PRO A 163 -25.35 15.12 5.79
C PRO A 163 -26.29 15.07 4.58
N ASN A 164 -25.76 15.13 3.37
CA ASN A 164 -26.54 14.92 2.16
C ASN A 164 -26.64 13.42 1.86
N LYS A 165 -27.83 12.85 2.04
CA LYS A 165 -28.11 11.44 1.84
C LYS A 165 -27.74 10.94 0.45
N GLU A 166 -28.11 11.68 -0.60
CA GLU A 166 -27.86 11.28 -1.99
C GLU A 166 -26.34 11.21 -2.27
N SER A 167 -25.58 12.15 -1.71
CA SER A 167 -24.12 12.18 -1.81
C SER A 167 -23.48 11.02 -1.07
N ALA A 168 -23.97 10.69 0.14
CA ALA A 168 -23.51 9.55 0.92
C ALA A 168 -23.78 8.22 0.19
N ASP A 169 -25.01 8.04 -0.30
CA ASP A 169 -25.42 6.82 -1.03
C ASP A 169 -24.61 6.63 -2.32
N ALA A 170 -24.42 7.70 -3.11
CA ALA A 170 -23.62 7.66 -4.33
C ALA A 170 -22.15 7.32 -4.06
N PHE A 171 -21.56 7.86 -2.99
CA PHE A 171 -20.21 7.55 -2.57
C PHE A 171 -20.10 6.09 -2.11
N ALA A 172 -21.04 5.64 -1.30
CA ALA A 172 -21.09 4.28 -0.79
C ALA A 172 -21.20 3.25 -1.92
N ALA A 173 -22.05 3.49 -2.91
CA ALA A 173 -22.19 2.65 -4.09
C ALA A 173 -20.89 2.59 -4.94
N GLN A 174 -20.19 3.73 -5.08
CA GLN A 174 -18.94 3.79 -5.85
C GLN A 174 -17.80 3.00 -5.21
N PHE A 175 -17.69 3.02 -3.89
CA PHE A 175 -16.52 2.50 -3.17
C PHE A 175 -16.79 1.21 -2.39
N GLY A 176 -18.04 0.76 -2.31
CA GLY A 176 -18.43 -0.43 -1.56
C GLY A 176 -18.36 -0.24 -0.04
N VAL A 177 -18.65 0.96 0.45
CA VAL A 177 -18.66 1.31 1.89
C VAL A 177 -20.08 1.55 2.39
N LYS A 178 -20.29 1.56 3.71
CA LYS A 178 -21.61 1.84 4.30
C LYS A 178 -21.87 3.35 4.40
N ALA A 179 -23.04 3.80 3.97
CA ALA A 179 -23.45 5.19 4.05
C ALA A 179 -24.15 5.52 5.39
N TYR A 180 -23.83 6.70 5.91
CA TYR A 180 -24.51 7.33 7.06
C TYR A 180 -24.76 8.81 6.70
N PHE A 181 -25.91 9.38 7.10
CA PHE A 181 -26.28 10.75 6.73
C PHE A 181 -26.95 11.57 7.84
N ASP A 182 -27.56 10.95 8.85
CA ASP A 182 -28.33 11.62 9.91
C ASP A 182 -27.82 11.36 11.32
N LYS A 183 -27.09 10.26 11.54
CA LYS A 183 -26.62 9.83 12.85
C LYS A 183 -25.10 9.64 12.85
N TYR A 184 -24.41 10.70 13.23
CA TYR A 184 -22.95 10.70 13.28
C TYR A 184 -22.41 9.73 14.32
N GLU A 185 -23.10 9.57 15.45
CA GLU A 185 -22.75 8.64 16.53
C GLU A 185 -22.76 7.19 16.02
N GLU A 186 -23.79 6.79 15.27
CA GLU A 186 -23.84 5.43 14.69
C GLU A 186 -22.71 5.19 13.68
N PHE A 187 -22.29 6.21 12.93
CA PHE A 187 -21.12 6.13 12.07
C PHE A 187 -19.85 5.88 12.90
N LEU A 188 -19.65 6.63 14.00
CA LEU A 188 -18.49 6.51 14.87
C LEU A 188 -18.38 5.13 15.52
N GLU A 189 -19.47 4.47 15.88
CA GLU A 189 -19.46 3.11 16.45
C GLU A 189 -18.88 2.06 15.48
N ASN A 190 -18.93 2.31 14.17
CA ASN A 190 -18.54 1.36 13.14
C ASN A 190 -17.14 1.57 12.57
N VAL A 191 -16.36 2.51 13.12
CA VAL A 191 -15.02 2.85 12.66
C VAL A 191 -14.04 2.95 13.82
N ASP A 192 -12.75 2.83 13.52
CA ASP A 192 -11.66 2.93 14.50
C ASP A 192 -10.91 4.26 14.32
N ALA A 193 -10.89 4.79 13.09
CA ALA A 193 -10.31 6.07 12.76
C ALA A 193 -11.23 6.84 11.80
N VAL A 194 -11.11 8.17 11.78
CA VAL A 194 -11.92 9.05 10.95
C VAL A 194 -11.03 9.92 10.07
N TYR A 195 -11.31 9.94 8.78
CA TYR A 195 -10.75 10.91 7.84
C TYR A 195 -11.75 12.04 7.60
N VAL A 196 -11.47 13.22 8.11
CA VAL A 196 -12.32 14.41 7.96
C VAL A 196 -11.95 15.15 6.69
N ALA A 197 -12.81 15.05 5.68
CA ALA A 197 -12.67 15.68 4.36
C ALA A 197 -13.95 16.49 3.99
N SER A 198 -14.62 17.01 4.99
CA SER A 198 -15.81 17.85 4.92
C SER A 198 -15.45 19.32 4.59
N PRO A 199 -16.42 20.24 4.44
CA PRO A 199 -16.11 21.67 4.34
C PRO A 199 -15.35 22.20 5.56
N HIS A 200 -14.42 23.13 5.35
CA HIS A 200 -13.48 23.63 6.37
C HIS A 200 -14.15 24.12 7.67
N LEU A 201 -15.34 24.73 7.57
CA LEU A 201 -16.09 25.22 8.74
C LEU A 201 -16.56 24.10 9.67
N THR A 202 -16.60 22.87 9.21
CA THR A 202 -17.07 21.71 9.97
C THR A 202 -15.93 20.82 10.48
N HIS A 203 -14.68 21.11 10.13
CA HIS A 203 -13.52 20.32 10.54
C HIS A 203 -13.42 20.20 12.07
N TYR A 204 -13.56 21.32 12.78
CA TYR A 204 -13.49 21.34 14.24
C TYR A 204 -14.54 20.43 14.88
N ASP A 205 -15.80 20.57 14.48
CA ASP A 205 -16.91 19.85 15.10
C ASP A 205 -16.80 18.33 14.88
N TYR A 206 -16.51 17.90 13.64
CA TYR A 206 -16.36 16.47 13.35
C TYR A 206 -15.09 15.89 13.97
N THR A 207 -13.97 16.62 13.98
CA THR A 207 -12.75 16.19 14.64
C THR A 207 -12.96 16.03 16.14
N LYS A 208 -13.57 17.02 16.79
CA LYS A 208 -13.87 16.99 18.22
C LYS A 208 -14.76 15.81 18.60
N GLN A 209 -15.90 15.65 17.92
CA GLN A 209 -16.81 14.54 18.17
C GLN A 209 -16.13 13.19 17.98
N SER A 210 -15.30 13.04 16.95
CA SER A 210 -14.56 11.80 16.69
C SER A 210 -13.56 11.49 17.81
N LEU A 211 -12.76 12.47 18.23
CA LEU A 211 -11.81 12.30 19.33
C LEU A 211 -12.53 11.97 20.65
N TYR A 212 -13.64 12.64 20.94
CA TYR A 212 -14.42 12.40 22.17
C TYR A 212 -15.12 11.03 22.17
N ALA A 213 -15.34 10.47 20.97
CA ALA A 213 -15.78 9.07 20.83
C ALA A 213 -14.61 8.06 20.83
N GLY A 214 -13.38 8.49 21.15
CA GLY A 214 -12.20 7.63 21.23
C GLY A 214 -11.65 7.20 19.88
N LYS A 215 -11.90 7.96 18.78
CA LYS A 215 -11.41 7.63 17.44
C LYS A 215 -10.15 8.42 17.10
N HIS A 216 -9.22 7.76 16.41
CA HIS A 216 -8.11 8.45 15.76
C HIS A 216 -8.60 9.34 14.62
N VAL A 217 -7.95 10.47 14.36
CA VAL A 217 -8.40 11.42 13.33
C VAL A 217 -7.27 11.85 12.40
N LEU A 218 -7.55 11.81 11.11
CA LEU A 218 -6.81 12.50 10.06
C LEU A 218 -7.72 13.59 9.49
N CYS A 219 -7.35 14.87 9.61
CA CYS A 219 -8.16 15.98 9.15
C CYS A 219 -7.51 16.70 7.97
N GLU A 220 -8.28 17.01 6.93
CA GLU A 220 -7.81 17.78 5.77
C GLU A 220 -7.44 19.24 6.13
N ILE A 221 -6.61 19.81 5.27
CA ILE A 221 -6.16 21.19 5.38
C ILE A 221 -7.22 22.20 4.85
N PRO A 222 -7.34 23.39 5.49
CA PRO A 222 -6.70 23.77 6.75
C PRO A 222 -7.27 22.96 7.93
N PHE A 223 -6.40 22.49 8.80
CA PHE A 223 -6.77 21.65 9.94
C PHE A 223 -7.84 22.32 10.81
N MET A 224 -7.57 23.51 11.30
CA MET A 224 -8.49 24.34 12.09
C MET A 224 -8.45 25.80 11.63
N LEU A 225 -9.47 26.56 11.95
CA LEU A 225 -9.56 28.00 11.63
C LEU A 225 -9.04 28.89 12.77
N SER A 226 -8.73 28.31 13.91
CA SER A 226 -8.24 29.00 15.10
C SER A 226 -7.18 28.18 15.79
N ALA A 227 -6.09 28.83 16.22
CA ALA A 227 -5.05 28.18 16.99
C ALA A 227 -5.57 27.60 18.32
N ALA A 228 -6.53 28.28 18.97
CA ALA A 228 -7.14 27.78 20.20
C ALA A 228 -7.85 26.43 19.99
N GLN A 229 -8.60 26.28 18.88
CA GLN A 229 -9.23 25.01 18.52
C GLN A 229 -8.19 23.91 18.26
N ALA A 230 -7.10 24.24 17.57
CA ALA A 230 -6.03 23.29 17.30
C ALA A 230 -5.37 22.79 18.59
N TYR A 231 -4.99 23.68 19.49
CA TYR A 231 -4.40 23.32 20.78
C TYR A 231 -5.35 22.46 21.62
N GLU A 232 -6.61 22.84 21.74
CA GLU A 232 -7.62 22.05 22.47
C GLU A 232 -7.66 20.60 21.99
N LEU A 233 -7.71 20.39 20.67
CA LEU A 233 -7.85 19.05 20.10
C LEU A 233 -6.56 18.24 20.19
N TYR A 234 -5.38 18.86 20.02
CA TYR A 234 -4.12 18.17 20.18
C TYR A 234 -3.89 17.78 21.64
N ASP A 235 -4.15 18.67 22.60
CA ASP A 235 -4.04 18.36 24.03
C ASP A 235 -4.99 17.21 24.41
N TYR A 236 -6.23 17.24 23.91
CA TYR A 236 -7.17 16.15 24.15
C TYR A 236 -6.70 14.82 23.57
N ALA A 237 -6.22 14.84 22.35
CA ALA A 237 -5.72 13.63 21.68
C ALA A 237 -4.52 13.03 22.42
N GLU A 238 -3.57 13.86 22.85
CA GLU A 238 -2.38 13.43 23.60
C GLU A 238 -2.75 12.81 24.95
N ILE A 239 -3.62 13.46 25.74
CA ILE A 239 -4.06 12.96 27.05
C ILE A 239 -4.78 11.59 26.92
N ASN A 240 -5.51 11.37 25.82
CA ASN A 240 -6.29 10.16 25.61
C ASN A 240 -5.59 9.10 24.73
N ASN A 241 -4.29 9.27 24.41
CA ASN A 241 -3.52 8.39 23.54
C ASN A 241 -4.17 8.18 22.16
N LEU A 242 -4.77 9.21 21.60
CA LEU A 242 -5.35 9.21 20.27
C LEU A 242 -4.38 9.86 19.26
N VAL A 243 -4.38 9.36 18.04
CA VAL A 243 -3.66 9.96 16.93
C VAL A 243 -4.52 11.06 16.33
N LEU A 244 -3.99 12.27 16.26
CA LEU A 244 -4.57 13.38 15.53
C LEU A 244 -3.53 13.95 14.57
N LEU A 245 -3.82 13.92 13.27
CA LEU A 245 -2.93 14.38 12.22
C LEU A 245 -3.62 15.33 11.26
N GLU A 246 -2.89 16.34 10.80
CA GLU A 246 -3.27 17.15 9.65
C GLU A 246 -2.85 16.46 8.34
N ALA A 247 -3.73 16.39 7.36
CA ALA A 247 -3.47 15.75 6.07
C ALA A 247 -2.57 16.60 5.14
N SER A 248 -1.45 17.08 5.67
CA SER A 248 -0.45 17.86 4.93
C SER A 248 0.43 16.94 4.08
N LYS A 249 -0.04 16.56 2.89
CA LYS A 249 0.63 15.61 1.98
C LYS A 249 2.07 15.99 1.65
N THR A 250 2.35 17.28 1.52
CA THR A 250 3.68 17.78 1.18
C THR A 250 4.75 17.38 2.20
N ALA A 251 4.41 17.35 3.49
CA ALA A 251 5.34 16.96 4.54
C ALA A 251 5.85 15.52 4.42
N PHE A 252 5.06 14.65 3.81
CA PHE A 252 5.36 13.22 3.62
C PHE A 252 5.83 12.88 2.19
N CYS A 253 5.90 13.87 1.30
CA CYS A 253 6.34 13.65 -0.08
C CYS A 253 7.85 13.35 -0.13
N PRO A 254 8.29 12.23 -0.76
CA PRO A 254 9.71 11.88 -0.86
C PRO A 254 10.58 13.00 -1.45
N SER A 255 10.11 13.70 -2.49
CA SER A 255 10.81 14.82 -3.10
C SER A 255 10.96 16.02 -2.15
N PHE A 256 9.98 16.30 -1.29
CA PHE A 256 10.09 17.34 -0.27
C PHE A 256 11.09 16.95 0.82
N ASN A 257 11.05 15.71 1.29
CA ASN A 257 12.02 15.21 2.27
C ASN A 257 13.44 15.22 1.71
N HIS A 258 13.63 14.91 0.42
CA HIS A 258 14.92 15.03 -0.25
C HIS A 258 15.39 16.48 -0.30
N LEU A 259 14.52 17.43 -0.67
CA LEU A 259 14.82 18.86 -0.66
C LEU A 259 15.26 19.34 0.73
N VAL A 260 14.53 18.98 1.79
CA VAL A 260 14.87 19.31 3.18
C VAL A 260 16.25 18.76 3.57
N THR A 261 16.61 17.57 3.08
CA THR A 261 17.93 16.98 3.34
C THR A 261 19.05 17.73 2.63
N LEU A 262 18.80 18.28 1.45
CA LEU A 262 19.79 19.06 0.70
C LEU A 262 20.03 20.45 1.27
N VAL A 263 19.10 21.01 2.04
CA VAL A 263 19.17 22.37 2.63
C VAL A 263 19.75 22.35 4.05
N LYS A 264 19.80 21.19 4.70
CA LYS A 264 20.48 20.99 6.00
C LYS A 264 21.97 20.74 5.80
#